data_3abdc5c4685ef6b82bd64be8a5eb9742
#
_entry.id   3abdc5c4685ef6b82bd64be8a5eb9742
#
_cell.length_a   1.000
_cell.length_b   1.000
_cell.length_c   1.000
_cell.angle_alpha   90.00
_cell.angle_beta   90.00
_cell.angle_gamma   90.00
#
_symmetry.space_group_name_H-M   'P 1'
#
loop_
_entity.id
_entity.type
_entity.pdbx_description
1 polymer ?
#
loop_
_entity_poly.entity_id
_entity_poly.type
_entity_poly.pdbx_seq_one_letter_code
_entity_poly.pdbx_strand_id
1 'polypeptide(L)'
;MDKIGIITVTFNSEKVLEPFLTCIQNQNYKNYILVIVDNDSSDLTLDILNQQFDNRIKTIKNNSNLGVAKANNQGVDVALNNKCDKILFLNNDVEFSNSFLRNLVEAKRKIGCSLIAPKMMYFKNPKYIWYAGACFVKNKGFLPIHRGI
;
A
#
# COMPACT_ATOMS: atom_id res chain seq x y z
N MET A 1 11.12 -8.23 -15.33
CA MET A 1 9.79 -8.10 -14.66
C MET A 1 9.96 -7.14 -13.51
N ASP A 2 9.17 -6.05 -13.45
CA ASP A 2 9.35 -4.97 -12.47
C ASP A 2 9.25 -5.52 -11.03
N LYS A 3 10.17 -5.11 -10.16
CA LYS A 3 10.09 -5.44 -8.73
C LYS A 3 9.33 -4.33 -8.01
N ILE A 4 8.31 -4.70 -7.22
CA ILE A 4 7.45 -3.76 -6.51
C ILE A 4 7.84 -3.69 -5.04
N GLY A 5 8.15 -2.49 -4.53
CA GLY A 5 8.18 -2.21 -3.09
C GLY A 5 6.80 -1.77 -2.63
N ILE A 6 6.08 -2.62 -1.92
CA ILE A 6 4.81 -2.29 -1.28
C ILE A 6 5.13 -1.71 0.08
N ILE A 7 4.64 -0.50 0.36
CA ILE A 7 4.88 0.19 1.62
C ILE A 7 3.57 0.40 2.33
N THR A 8 3.50 -0.04 3.57
CA THR A 8 2.36 0.19 4.46
C THR A 8 2.85 0.68 5.82
N VAL A 9 2.07 1.54 6.44
CA VAL A 9 2.34 2.07 7.78
C VAL A 9 1.31 1.50 8.74
N THR A 10 1.76 0.96 9.87
CA THR A 10 0.90 0.47 10.94
C THR A 10 0.96 1.37 12.17
N PHE A 11 -0.16 1.52 12.83
CA PHE A 11 -0.28 2.11 14.16
C PHE A 11 -1.56 1.57 14.81
N ASN A 12 -1.42 0.68 15.78
CA ASN A 12 -2.53 -0.02 16.43
C ASN A 12 -3.49 -0.69 15.42
N SER A 13 -2.94 -1.55 14.59
CA SER A 13 -3.60 -2.12 13.40
C SER A 13 -4.03 -3.58 13.58
N GLU A 14 -4.04 -4.13 14.80
CA GLU A 14 -4.30 -5.55 15.08
C GLU A 14 -5.55 -6.10 14.39
N LYS A 15 -6.61 -5.29 14.28
CA LYS A 15 -7.93 -5.73 13.75
C LYS A 15 -7.97 -5.89 12.23
N VAL A 16 -7.05 -5.23 11.51
CA VAL A 16 -7.07 -5.15 10.05
C VAL A 16 -5.85 -5.81 9.39
N LEU A 17 -4.81 -6.08 10.18
CA LEU A 17 -3.52 -6.47 9.65
C LEU A 17 -3.52 -7.89 9.06
N GLU A 18 -4.14 -8.87 9.71
CA GLU A 18 -4.18 -10.26 9.22
C GLU A 18 -4.92 -10.41 7.88
N PRO A 19 -6.14 -9.85 7.68
CA PRO A 19 -6.78 -9.84 6.37
C PRO A 19 -5.92 -9.20 5.27
N PHE A 20 -5.27 -8.07 5.58
CA PHE A 20 -4.37 -7.40 4.67
C PHE A 20 -3.17 -8.27 4.27
N LEU A 21 -2.49 -8.88 5.24
CA LEU A 21 -1.35 -9.79 4.99
C LEU A 21 -1.78 -10.98 4.13
N THR A 22 -2.96 -11.54 4.38
CA THR A 22 -3.55 -12.61 3.58
C THR A 22 -3.76 -12.16 2.13
N CYS A 23 -4.29 -10.97 1.90
CA CYS A 23 -4.45 -10.41 0.55
C CYS A 23 -3.10 -10.26 -0.18
N ILE A 24 -2.05 -9.81 0.53
CA ILE A 24 -0.69 -9.65 -0.05
C ILE A 24 -0.08 -11.02 -0.39
N GLN A 25 -0.11 -11.97 0.54
CA GLN A 25 0.51 -13.29 0.34
C GLN A 25 -0.13 -14.07 -0.80
N ASN A 26 -1.44 -13.89 -1.01
CA ASN A 26 -2.22 -14.53 -2.06
C ASN A 26 -2.06 -13.88 -3.44
N GLN A 27 -1.28 -12.80 -3.59
CA GLN A 27 -1.05 -12.17 -4.90
C GLN A 27 -0.41 -13.16 -5.88
N ASN A 28 -0.91 -13.20 -7.11
CA ASN A 28 -0.33 -14.03 -8.19
C ASN A 28 0.88 -13.39 -8.87
N TYR A 29 1.17 -12.13 -8.60
CA TYR A 29 2.42 -11.43 -8.95
C TYR A 29 3.41 -11.57 -7.80
N LYS A 30 4.51 -12.31 -7.99
CA LYS A 30 5.41 -12.70 -6.89
C LYS A 30 6.66 -11.82 -6.75
N ASN A 31 6.96 -10.95 -7.75
CA ASN A 31 8.17 -10.11 -7.71
C ASN A 31 7.93 -8.81 -6.92
N TYR A 32 7.73 -8.94 -5.63
CA TYR A 32 7.55 -7.82 -4.71
C TYR A 32 8.26 -8.05 -3.37
N ILE A 33 8.45 -6.97 -2.63
CA ILE A 33 8.67 -6.98 -1.19
C ILE A 33 7.57 -6.15 -0.53
N LEU A 34 7.21 -6.52 0.70
CA LEU A 34 6.32 -5.73 1.56
C LEU A 34 7.16 -5.10 2.66
N VAL A 35 7.19 -3.78 2.71
CA VAL A 35 7.82 -3.03 3.80
C VAL A 35 6.73 -2.49 4.70
N ILE A 36 6.71 -2.95 5.95
CA ILE A 36 5.78 -2.52 6.97
C ILE A 36 6.54 -1.61 7.94
N VAL A 37 6.06 -0.39 8.10
CA VAL A 37 6.64 0.56 9.04
C VAL A 37 5.68 0.73 10.20
N ASP A 38 6.03 0.17 11.35
CA ASP A 38 5.24 0.29 12.57
C ASP A 38 5.61 1.57 13.31
N ASN A 39 4.61 2.41 13.54
CA ASN A 39 4.76 3.72 14.20
C ASN A 39 4.50 3.64 15.71
N ASP A 40 5.14 2.68 16.39
CA ASP A 40 5.04 2.51 17.85
C ASP A 40 3.64 2.02 18.28
N SER A 41 3.20 0.90 17.69
CA SER A 41 1.97 0.23 18.11
C SER A 41 2.09 -0.35 19.52
N SER A 42 1.02 -0.22 20.30
CA SER A 42 0.89 -0.72 21.66
C SER A 42 -0.09 -1.89 21.81
N ASP A 43 -0.76 -2.26 20.71
CA ASP A 43 -1.66 -3.41 20.59
C ASP A 43 -0.91 -4.66 20.09
N LEU A 44 -1.63 -5.70 19.64
CA LEU A 44 -1.04 -6.94 19.13
C LEU A 44 -0.44 -6.82 17.71
N THR A 45 -0.36 -5.62 17.12
CA THR A 45 0.20 -5.41 15.78
C THR A 45 1.59 -6.01 15.63
N LEU A 46 2.49 -5.74 16.59
CA LEU A 46 3.87 -6.25 16.53
C LEU A 46 3.93 -7.78 16.71
N ASP A 47 3.07 -8.36 17.52
CA ASP A 47 3.01 -9.80 17.71
C ASP A 47 2.57 -10.51 16.43
N ILE A 48 1.58 -9.96 15.72
CA ILE A 48 1.15 -10.45 14.41
C ILE A 48 2.30 -10.36 13.40
N LEU A 49 3.05 -9.26 13.37
CA LEU A 49 4.18 -9.07 12.46
C LEU A 49 5.33 -10.04 12.76
N ASN A 50 5.63 -10.30 14.04
CA ASN A 50 6.68 -11.21 14.45
C ASN A 50 6.40 -12.69 14.07
N GLN A 51 5.14 -13.05 13.85
CA GLN A 51 4.72 -14.37 13.40
C GLN A 51 4.82 -14.56 11.87
N GLN A 52 5.20 -13.51 11.11
CA GLN A 52 5.33 -13.62 9.66
C GLN A 52 6.69 -14.21 9.27
N PHE A 53 6.67 -15.36 8.60
CA PHE A 53 7.87 -16.06 8.13
C PHE A 53 8.17 -15.86 6.63
N ASP A 54 7.43 -14.98 5.94
CA ASP A 54 7.65 -14.66 4.53
C ASP A 54 8.88 -13.73 4.38
N ASN A 55 9.93 -14.21 3.73
CA ASN A 55 11.19 -13.47 3.53
C ASN A 55 11.02 -12.17 2.70
N ARG A 56 9.90 -12.03 2.01
CA ARG A 56 9.53 -10.80 1.27
C ARG A 56 9.03 -9.69 2.19
N ILE A 57 8.69 -10.00 3.45
CA ILE A 57 8.24 -9.01 4.43
C ILE A 57 9.45 -8.41 5.15
N LYS A 58 9.50 -7.09 5.22
CA LYS A 58 10.50 -6.32 5.95
C LYS A 58 9.78 -5.38 6.91
N THR A 59 10.09 -5.47 8.20
CA THR A 59 9.48 -4.62 9.22
C THR A 59 10.47 -3.60 9.73
N ILE A 60 10.03 -2.35 9.83
CA ILE A 60 10.70 -1.26 10.54
C ILE A 60 9.84 -0.94 11.77
N LYS A 61 10.46 -0.91 12.94
CA LYS A 61 9.80 -0.51 14.18
C LYS A 61 10.33 0.86 14.61
N ASN A 62 9.46 1.85 14.67
CA ASN A 62 9.75 3.15 15.25
C ASN A 62 9.51 3.13 16.76
N ASN A 63 10.22 3.99 17.50
CA ASN A 63 10.07 4.16 18.96
C ASN A 63 9.09 5.30 19.31
N SER A 64 8.40 5.85 18.33
CA SER A 64 7.35 6.84 18.45
C SER A 64 6.58 6.96 17.15
N ASN A 65 5.36 7.51 17.19
CA ASN A 65 4.59 7.77 15.98
C ASN A 65 5.17 8.99 15.24
N LEU A 66 5.91 8.73 14.16
CA LEU A 66 6.57 9.74 13.32
C LEU A 66 5.64 10.35 12.25
N GLY A 67 4.39 9.93 12.21
CA GLY A 67 3.43 10.29 11.16
C GLY A 67 3.64 9.50 9.86
N VAL A 68 2.58 9.47 9.04
CA VAL A 68 2.53 8.64 7.82
C VAL A 68 3.58 9.03 6.78
N ALA A 69 3.85 10.32 6.62
CA ALA A 69 4.79 10.79 5.60
C ALA A 69 6.23 10.32 5.87
N LYS A 70 6.70 10.47 7.12
CA LYS A 70 8.04 10.04 7.50
C LYS A 70 8.19 8.52 7.47
N ALA A 71 7.18 7.80 7.95
CA ALA A 71 7.16 6.34 7.90
C ALA A 71 7.16 5.82 6.44
N ASN A 72 6.38 6.42 5.55
CA ASN A 72 6.42 6.08 4.13
C ASN A 72 7.81 6.29 3.53
N ASN A 73 8.50 7.40 3.85
CA ASN A 73 9.85 7.67 3.34
C ASN A 73 10.85 6.60 3.83
N GLN A 74 10.78 6.18 5.10
CA GLN A 74 11.59 5.06 5.60
C GLN A 74 11.34 3.77 4.79
N GLY A 75 10.07 3.48 4.48
CA GLY A 75 9.70 2.34 3.64
C GLY A 75 10.25 2.44 2.22
N VAL A 76 10.24 3.64 1.62
CA VAL A 76 10.82 3.92 0.29
C VAL A 76 12.32 3.62 0.30
N ASP A 77 13.06 4.08 1.30
CA ASP A 77 14.51 3.84 1.40
C ASP A 77 14.83 2.34 1.41
N VAL A 78 14.07 1.56 2.19
CA VAL A 78 14.23 0.10 2.21
C VAL A 78 13.89 -0.52 0.85
N ALA A 79 12.82 -0.08 0.18
CA ALA A 79 12.42 -0.59 -1.12
C ALA A 79 13.48 -0.30 -2.20
N LEU A 80 14.03 0.92 -2.22
CA LEU A 80 15.10 1.31 -3.16
C LEU A 80 16.39 0.52 -2.92
N ASN A 81 16.80 0.35 -1.67
CA ASN A 81 17.96 -0.47 -1.30
C ASN A 81 17.79 -1.94 -1.71
N ASN A 82 16.55 -2.43 -1.79
CA ASN A 82 16.21 -3.76 -2.31
C ASN A 82 15.98 -3.78 -3.82
N LYS A 83 16.37 -2.71 -4.54
CA LYS A 83 16.29 -2.59 -6.01
C LYS A 83 14.87 -2.75 -6.56
N CYS A 84 13.89 -2.15 -5.88
CA CYS A 84 12.53 -2.09 -6.39
C CYS A 84 12.42 -1.03 -7.48
N ASP A 85 11.79 -1.38 -8.61
CA ASP A 85 11.58 -0.49 -9.77
C ASP A 85 10.33 0.40 -9.60
N LYS A 86 9.42 -0.03 -8.76
CA LYS A 86 8.12 0.61 -8.52
C LYS A 86 7.84 0.65 -7.04
N ILE A 87 7.20 1.73 -6.61
CA ILE A 87 6.72 1.90 -5.24
C ILE A 87 5.19 1.90 -5.26
N LEU A 88 4.60 1.11 -4.38
CA LEU A 88 3.17 1.09 -4.12
C LEU A 88 2.92 1.46 -2.66
N PHE A 89 2.35 2.63 -2.41
CA PHE A 89 1.82 2.97 -1.10
C PHE A 89 0.45 2.34 -0.94
N LEU A 90 0.26 1.57 0.10
CA LEU A 90 -0.95 0.79 0.32
C LEU A 90 -1.32 0.82 1.81
N ASN A 91 -2.52 1.27 2.12
CA ASN A 91 -3.03 1.20 3.49
C ASN A 91 -3.28 -0.24 3.91
N ASN A 92 -3.21 -0.52 5.19
CA ASN A 92 -3.40 -1.86 5.76
C ASN A 92 -4.86 -2.20 6.10
N ASP A 93 -5.79 -1.31 5.78
CA ASP A 93 -7.24 -1.46 6.00
C ASP A 93 -8.02 -1.68 4.69
N VAL A 94 -7.36 -2.20 3.66
CA VAL A 94 -7.93 -2.46 2.35
C VAL A 94 -7.88 -3.95 1.99
N GLU A 95 -8.88 -4.41 1.28
CA GLU A 95 -8.93 -5.75 0.68
C GLU A 95 -8.92 -5.67 -0.84
N PHE A 96 -8.29 -6.64 -1.49
CA PHE A 96 -8.13 -6.67 -2.94
C PHE A 96 -7.94 -8.10 -3.46
N SER A 97 -8.23 -8.30 -4.74
CA SER A 97 -8.14 -9.61 -5.38
C SER A 97 -6.68 -10.08 -5.56
N ASN A 98 -6.50 -11.38 -5.75
CA ASN A 98 -5.19 -12.00 -5.99
C ASN A 98 -4.50 -11.51 -7.27
N SER A 99 -5.23 -10.87 -8.19
CA SER A 99 -4.71 -10.29 -9.43
C SER A 99 -4.37 -8.80 -9.34
N PHE A 100 -4.56 -8.17 -8.18
CA PHE A 100 -4.44 -6.72 -8.00
C PHE A 100 -3.08 -6.18 -8.46
N LEU A 101 -1.98 -6.72 -7.97
CA LEU A 101 -0.63 -6.25 -8.34
C LEU A 101 -0.35 -6.44 -9.84
N ARG A 102 -0.75 -7.58 -10.39
CA ARG A 102 -0.62 -7.85 -11.83
C ARG A 102 -1.39 -6.82 -12.65
N ASN A 103 -2.65 -6.58 -12.30
CA ASN A 103 -3.51 -5.63 -13.00
C ASN A 103 -2.94 -4.21 -12.96
N LEU A 104 -2.36 -3.76 -11.83
CA LEU A 104 -1.70 -2.46 -11.72
C LEU A 104 -0.49 -2.36 -12.65
N VAL A 105 0.37 -3.37 -12.67
CA VAL A 105 1.56 -3.38 -13.54
C VAL A 105 1.17 -3.35 -15.01
N GLU A 106 0.19 -4.15 -15.41
CA GLU A 106 -0.29 -4.21 -16.78
C GLU A 106 -0.95 -2.90 -17.22
N ALA A 107 -1.83 -2.35 -16.37
CA ALA A 107 -2.48 -1.07 -16.63
C ALA A 107 -1.47 0.07 -16.77
N LYS A 108 -0.49 0.15 -15.84
CA LYS A 108 0.57 1.15 -15.90
C LYS A 108 1.35 1.06 -17.21
N ARG A 109 1.72 -0.15 -17.63
CA ARG A 109 2.46 -0.36 -18.88
C ARG A 109 1.64 0.00 -20.12
N LYS A 110 0.33 -0.37 -20.12
CA LYS A 110 -0.58 -0.07 -21.23
C LYS A 110 -0.83 1.44 -21.40
N ILE A 111 -0.99 2.15 -20.26
CA ILE A 111 -1.31 3.59 -20.26
C ILE A 111 -0.04 4.44 -20.44
N GLY A 112 1.16 3.91 -20.10
CA GLY A 112 2.43 4.65 -20.18
C GLY A 112 2.57 5.75 -19.13
N CYS A 113 1.82 5.69 -18.01
CA CYS A 113 1.85 6.73 -16.97
C CYS A 113 2.93 6.49 -15.92
N SER A 114 3.39 7.56 -15.28
CA SER A 114 4.34 7.48 -14.15
C SER A 114 3.65 7.18 -12.83
N LEU A 115 2.40 7.60 -12.66
CA LEU A 115 1.59 7.41 -11.46
C LEU A 115 0.26 6.77 -11.83
N ILE A 116 -0.17 5.78 -11.04
CA ILE A 116 -1.45 5.09 -11.22
C ILE A 116 -2.07 4.83 -9.84
N ALA A 117 -3.38 4.95 -9.75
CA ALA A 117 -4.16 4.53 -8.60
C ALA A 117 -5.32 3.64 -9.04
N PRO A 118 -5.68 2.62 -8.29
CA PRO A 118 -6.84 1.79 -8.60
C PRO A 118 -8.14 2.54 -8.30
N LYS A 119 -9.21 2.09 -8.93
CA LYS A 119 -10.56 2.42 -8.47
C LYS A 119 -10.80 1.73 -7.12
N MET A 120 -11.28 2.48 -6.13
CA MET A 120 -11.62 1.95 -4.81
C MET A 120 -13.13 1.98 -4.61
N MET A 121 -13.66 0.91 -4.02
CA MET A 121 -15.08 0.75 -3.72
C MET A 121 -15.30 0.85 -2.22
N TYR A 122 -16.52 1.23 -1.81
CA TYR A 122 -16.89 1.12 -0.40
C TYR A 122 -16.93 -0.35 0.03
N PHE A 123 -16.26 -0.68 1.13
CA PHE A 123 -16.18 -2.05 1.63
C PHE A 123 -17.56 -2.66 1.94
N LYS A 124 -18.39 -1.94 2.70
CA LYS A 124 -19.74 -2.39 3.07
C LYS A 124 -20.75 -2.38 1.93
N ASN A 125 -20.49 -1.60 0.87
CA ASN A 125 -21.36 -1.51 -0.28
C ASN A 125 -20.57 -1.36 -1.58
N PRO A 126 -20.03 -2.45 -2.13
CA PRO A 126 -19.12 -2.45 -3.27
C PRO A 126 -19.79 -2.05 -4.61
N LYS A 127 -21.04 -1.66 -4.58
CA LYS A 127 -21.71 -1.02 -5.76
C LYS A 127 -21.35 0.46 -5.89
N TYR A 128 -20.90 1.10 -4.81
CA TYR A 128 -20.53 2.51 -4.81
C TYR A 128 -19.01 2.69 -4.87
N ILE A 129 -18.60 3.65 -5.69
CA ILE A 129 -17.20 4.02 -5.83
C ILE A 129 -16.82 4.99 -4.69
N TRP A 130 -15.79 4.66 -3.92
CA TRP A 130 -15.20 5.59 -2.96
C TRP A 130 -14.19 6.52 -3.62
N TYR A 131 -13.39 6.00 -4.57
CA TYR A 131 -12.38 6.78 -5.28
C TYR A 131 -12.17 6.24 -6.70
N ALA A 132 -12.17 7.13 -7.69
CA ALA A 132 -11.91 6.78 -9.10
C ALA A 132 -10.90 7.73 -9.76
N GLY A 133 -9.95 8.22 -9.00
CA GLY A 133 -8.95 9.19 -9.45
C GLY A 133 -9.28 10.62 -9.05
N ALA A 134 -8.36 11.53 -9.38
CA ALA A 134 -8.50 12.95 -9.13
C ALA A 134 -7.99 13.75 -10.32
N CYS A 135 -8.48 14.98 -10.48
CA CYS A 135 -7.93 15.97 -11.38
C CYS A 135 -7.39 17.14 -10.57
N PHE A 136 -6.22 17.62 -10.95
CA PHE A 136 -5.70 18.88 -10.43
C PHE A 136 -6.30 20.05 -11.23
N VAL A 137 -6.94 20.98 -10.54
CA VAL A 137 -7.57 22.14 -11.17
C VAL A 137 -6.71 23.36 -10.98
N LYS A 138 -6.13 23.86 -12.10
CA LYS A 138 -5.20 24.99 -12.12
C LYS A 138 -5.77 26.25 -11.48
N ASN A 139 -7.03 26.57 -11.78
CA ASN A 139 -7.71 27.78 -11.27
C ASN A 139 -8.02 27.73 -9.77
N LYS A 140 -7.80 26.59 -9.11
CA LYS A 140 -8.00 26.37 -7.68
C LYS A 140 -6.68 26.05 -6.96
N GLY A 141 -5.55 26.58 -7.46
CA GLY A 141 -4.24 26.34 -6.84
C GLY A 141 -3.78 24.90 -6.93
N PHE A 142 -4.13 24.18 -8.00
CA PHE A 142 -3.84 22.75 -8.19
C PHE A 142 -4.43 21.83 -7.11
N LEU A 143 -5.53 22.23 -6.49
CA LEU A 143 -6.23 21.34 -5.56
C LEU A 143 -6.77 20.10 -6.29
N PRO A 144 -6.58 18.89 -5.72
CA PRO A 144 -7.17 17.68 -6.28
C PRO A 144 -8.68 17.70 -6.11
N ILE A 145 -9.41 17.50 -7.20
CA ILE A 145 -10.85 17.25 -7.17
C ILE A 145 -11.05 15.76 -7.47
N HIS A 146 -11.66 15.04 -6.52
CA HIS A 146 -11.99 13.63 -6.70
C HIS A 146 -12.98 13.46 -7.85
N ARG A 147 -12.68 12.49 -8.74
CA ARG A 147 -13.63 11.97 -9.71
C ARG A 147 -14.28 10.74 -9.08
N GLY A 148 -15.50 10.85 -8.75
CA GLY A 148 -16.25 9.73 -8.24
C GLY A 148 -17.54 10.22 -7.60
N ILE A 149 -18.47 9.35 -7.71
CA ILE A 149 -19.78 9.33 -7.07
C ILE A 149 -20.83 10.06 -7.83
#